data_71b1a3dc244db7856338e1a7bc7a409b
#
_entry.id   71b1a3dc244db7856338e1a7bc7a409b
#
_cell.length_a   1.000
_cell.length_b   1.000
_cell.length_c   1.000
_cell.angle_alpha   90.00
_cell.angle_beta   90.00
_cell.angle_gamma   90.00
#
_symmetry.space_group_name_H-M   'P 1'
#
loop_
_entity.id
_entity.type
_entity.pdbx_description
1 polymer ?
#
loop_
_entity_poly.entity_id
_entity_poly.type
_entity_poly.pdbx_seq_one_letter_code
_entity_poly.pdbx_strand_id
1 'polypeptide(L)'
;EQMGVQVVTLWLLSTDNLSRDPAELSPLLDIIAHAVDELAETGRWRLRLVGAVDLLPEPLAERLRAAVARSQPPEAKAEGKKGEVVDPEDRPMQVNIAVGYGGRQEIADAVRELLRERAAAGASLEEVAASLSEEDITDHLYTKGQPDPDLVIRTSGEQRLSGFLLWQSVHSEYYFCEVNWPAFRRVDFLRALRDFASRERRLGR
;
A
#
# COMPACT_ATOMS: atom_id res chain seq x y z
N GLU A 1 12.94 0.13 -9.27
CA GLU A 1 13.61 1.26 -9.93
C GLU A 1 14.07 0.90 -11.35
N GLN A 2 15.03 -0.02 -11.53
CA GLN A 2 15.62 -0.36 -12.86
C GLN A 2 14.60 -0.78 -13.94
N MET A 3 13.38 -1.10 -13.57
CA MET A 3 12.29 -1.53 -14.46
C MET A 3 11.16 -0.49 -14.56
N GLY A 4 11.39 0.75 -14.14
CA GLY A 4 10.40 1.82 -14.18
C GLY A 4 9.27 1.68 -13.17
N VAL A 5 9.38 0.80 -12.17
CA VAL A 5 8.38 0.65 -11.11
C VAL A 5 8.43 1.87 -10.19
N GLN A 6 7.31 2.58 -10.08
CA GLN A 6 7.20 3.81 -9.28
C GLN A 6 6.62 3.55 -7.89
N VAL A 7 5.72 2.60 -7.75
CA VAL A 7 5.07 2.26 -6.47
C VAL A 7 5.12 0.75 -6.25
N VAL A 8 5.50 0.34 -5.05
CA VAL A 8 5.45 -1.07 -4.60
C VAL A 8 4.67 -1.12 -3.30
N THR A 9 3.68 -1.99 -3.20
CA THR A 9 2.97 -2.25 -1.94
C THR A 9 3.37 -3.62 -1.41
N LEU A 10 3.95 -3.66 -0.22
CA LEU A 10 4.33 -4.86 0.50
C LEU A 10 3.29 -5.17 1.57
N TRP A 11 2.56 -6.27 1.43
CA TRP A 11 1.60 -6.71 2.44
C TRP A 11 2.29 -7.59 3.47
N LEU A 12 2.65 -7.00 4.60
CA LEU A 12 3.42 -7.66 5.64
C LEU A 12 2.53 -8.30 6.73
N LEU A 13 1.38 -7.69 7.02
CA LEU A 13 0.45 -8.18 8.05
C LEU A 13 -0.98 -7.80 7.71
N SER A 14 -1.89 -8.80 7.69
CA SER A 14 -3.32 -8.54 7.56
C SER A 14 -3.95 -8.18 8.91
N THR A 15 -5.14 -7.57 8.88
CA THR A 15 -5.97 -7.39 10.09
C THR A 15 -6.31 -8.72 10.75
N ASP A 16 -6.57 -9.77 9.95
CA ASP A 16 -6.91 -11.10 10.46
C ASP A 16 -5.72 -11.73 11.22
N ASN A 17 -4.49 -11.42 10.83
CA ASN A 17 -3.30 -11.93 11.51
C ASN A 17 -3.13 -11.36 12.93
N LEU A 18 -3.74 -10.20 13.23
CA LEU A 18 -3.67 -9.61 14.57
C LEU A 18 -4.40 -10.46 15.64
N SER A 19 -5.28 -11.35 15.22
CA SER A 19 -5.98 -12.29 16.10
C SER A 19 -5.22 -13.60 16.38
N ARG A 20 -3.98 -13.74 15.87
CA ARG A 20 -3.15 -14.92 16.12
C ARG A 20 -2.71 -15.01 17.59
N ASP A 21 -2.29 -16.21 17.98
CA ASP A 21 -1.67 -16.42 19.29
C ASP A 21 -0.52 -15.43 19.51
N PRO A 22 -0.46 -14.74 20.65
CA PRO A 22 0.62 -13.80 20.97
C PRO A 22 2.03 -14.38 20.83
N ALA A 23 2.20 -15.69 21.07
CA ALA A 23 3.48 -16.37 20.91
C ALA A 23 3.96 -16.43 19.45
N GLU A 24 3.03 -16.46 18.49
CA GLU A 24 3.33 -16.40 17.07
C GLU A 24 3.42 -14.93 16.57
N LEU A 25 2.52 -14.10 17.07
CA LEU A 25 2.39 -12.72 16.61
C LEU A 25 3.59 -11.86 17.01
N SER A 26 4.06 -11.95 18.25
CA SER A 26 5.13 -11.09 18.75
C SER A 26 6.43 -11.20 17.93
N PRO A 27 6.97 -12.39 17.64
CA PRO A 27 8.16 -12.50 16.79
C PRO A 27 7.93 -11.97 15.38
N LEU A 28 6.73 -12.14 14.82
CA LEU A 28 6.39 -11.63 13.49
C LEU A 28 6.41 -10.09 13.47
N LEU A 29 5.85 -9.45 14.49
CA LEU A 29 5.86 -7.99 14.61
C LEU A 29 7.28 -7.44 14.73
N ASP A 30 8.16 -8.12 15.46
CA ASP A 30 9.58 -7.75 15.58
C ASP A 30 10.32 -7.86 14.24
N ILE A 31 10.07 -8.92 13.48
CA ILE A 31 10.64 -9.11 12.13
C ILE A 31 10.15 -8.00 11.19
N ILE A 32 8.87 -7.68 11.21
CA ILE A 32 8.29 -6.61 10.38
C ILE A 32 8.94 -5.27 10.73
N ALA A 33 9.02 -4.94 12.02
CA ALA A 33 9.63 -3.69 12.47
C ALA A 33 11.09 -3.57 12.00
N HIS A 34 11.86 -4.65 12.12
CA HIS A 34 13.27 -4.69 11.70
C HIS A 34 13.41 -4.49 10.19
N ALA A 35 12.62 -5.22 9.40
CA ALA A 35 12.63 -5.09 7.95
C ALA A 35 12.28 -3.67 7.48
N VAL A 36 11.31 -3.01 8.15
CA VAL A 36 10.93 -1.64 7.81
C VAL A 36 12.01 -0.63 8.21
N ASP A 37 12.68 -0.83 9.35
CA ASP A 37 13.83 -0.01 9.73
C ASP A 37 14.97 -0.13 8.71
N GLU A 38 15.33 -1.37 8.31
CA GLU A 38 16.35 -1.60 7.27
C GLU A 38 15.98 -0.91 5.95
N LEU A 39 14.72 -0.99 5.52
CA LEU A 39 14.27 -0.27 4.33
C LEU A 39 14.42 1.24 4.46
N ALA A 40 14.08 1.81 5.62
CA ALA A 40 14.22 3.24 5.88
C ALA A 40 15.69 3.69 5.90
N GLU A 41 16.58 2.87 6.47
CA GLU A 41 18.03 3.16 6.55
C GLU A 41 18.71 3.19 5.19
N THR A 42 18.16 2.51 4.18
CA THR A 42 18.72 2.59 2.81
C THR A 42 18.67 4.01 2.23
N GLY A 43 17.74 4.85 2.68
CA GLY A 43 17.51 6.21 2.15
C GLY A 43 17.12 6.26 0.66
N ARG A 44 16.84 5.10 0.04
CA ARG A 44 16.60 4.99 -1.41
C ARG A 44 15.15 5.23 -1.79
N TRP A 45 14.21 4.93 -0.89
CA TRP A 45 12.77 4.91 -1.18
C TRP A 45 12.01 5.76 -0.19
N ARG A 46 10.88 6.27 -0.62
CA ARG A 46 9.89 6.88 0.27
C ARG A 46 8.98 5.81 0.82
N LEU A 47 8.99 5.59 2.12
CA LEU A 47 8.08 4.68 2.78
C LEU A 47 6.76 5.38 3.12
N ARG A 48 5.66 4.64 3.03
CA ARG A 48 4.32 5.05 3.46
C ARG A 48 3.65 3.91 4.19
N LEU A 49 3.07 4.18 5.34
CA LEU A 49 2.23 3.20 6.03
C LEU A 49 0.84 3.15 5.37
N VAL A 50 0.37 1.94 5.15
CA VAL A 50 -0.95 1.63 4.58
C VAL A 50 -1.60 0.58 5.47
N GLY A 51 -2.79 0.87 5.98
CA GLY A 51 -3.53 -0.02 6.88
C GLY A 51 -4.00 0.66 8.15
N ALA A 52 -4.71 -0.09 8.97
CA ALA A 52 -5.24 0.37 10.25
C ALA A 52 -4.14 0.31 11.33
N VAL A 53 -3.17 1.23 11.24
CA VAL A 53 -1.98 1.28 12.13
C VAL A 53 -2.38 1.39 13.61
N ASP A 54 -3.53 2.00 13.89
CA ASP A 54 -4.04 2.17 15.25
C ASP A 54 -4.54 0.85 15.89
N LEU A 55 -4.65 -0.23 15.10
CA LEU A 55 -4.90 -1.58 15.62
C LEU A 55 -3.63 -2.31 16.07
N LEU A 56 -2.45 -1.76 15.78
CA LEU A 56 -1.17 -2.33 16.18
C LEU A 56 -0.85 -1.98 17.64
N PRO A 57 -0.01 -2.80 18.33
CA PRO A 57 0.56 -2.38 19.60
C PRO A 57 1.30 -1.04 19.45
N GLU A 58 1.03 -0.09 20.36
CA GLU A 58 1.54 1.28 20.24
C GLU A 58 3.07 1.38 20.04
N PRO A 59 3.92 0.58 20.74
CA PRO A 59 5.36 0.62 20.51
C PRO A 59 5.75 0.28 19.06
N LEU A 60 5.03 -0.65 18.43
CA LEU A 60 5.24 -0.99 17.03
C LEU A 60 4.77 0.13 16.10
N ALA A 61 3.57 0.67 16.35
CA ALA A 61 3.02 1.77 15.56
C ALA A 61 3.94 2.98 15.56
N GLU A 62 4.46 3.37 16.73
CA GLU A 62 5.44 4.46 16.88
C GLU A 62 6.74 4.17 16.12
N ARG A 63 7.28 2.95 16.24
CA ARG A 63 8.50 2.55 15.54
C ARG A 63 8.33 2.62 14.02
N LEU A 64 7.21 2.14 13.50
CA LEU A 64 6.90 2.20 12.07
C LEU A 64 6.72 3.65 11.58
N ARG A 65 6.00 4.49 12.34
CA ARG A 65 5.85 5.93 12.04
C ARG A 65 7.23 6.64 12.00
N ALA A 66 8.10 6.34 12.96
CA ALA A 66 9.45 6.88 12.99
C ALA A 66 10.31 6.43 11.79
N ALA A 67 10.22 5.16 11.39
CA ALA A 67 10.90 4.65 10.20
C ALA A 67 10.44 5.37 8.93
N VAL A 68 9.13 5.54 8.76
CA VAL A 68 8.55 6.30 7.63
C VAL A 68 9.04 7.74 7.64
N ALA A 69 9.04 8.42 8.79
CA ALA A 69 9.53 9.80 8.90
C ALA A 69 11.01 9.93 8.48
N ARG A 70 11.86 8.96 8.86
CA ARG A 70 13.27 8.93 8.43
C ARG A 70 13.45 8.75 6.92
N SER A 71 12.53 8.07 6.26
CA SER A 71 12.58 7.84 4.81
C SER A 71 12.16 9.04 3.96
N GLN A 72 11.57 10.06 4.59
CA GLN A 72 11.15 11.27 3.87
C GLN A 72 12.39 12.14 3.54
N PRO A 73 12.42 12.81 2.37
CA PRO A 73 13.49 13.74 2.07
C PRO A 73 13.46 14.92 3.07
N PRO A 74 14.61 15.50 3.41
CA PRO A 74 14.66 16.73 4.19
C PRO A 74 13.76 17.80 3.54
N GLU A 75 13.01 18.56 4.35
CA GLU A 75 12.07 19.60 3.86
C GLU A 75 12.74 20.62 2.91
N ALA A 76 14.03 20.88 3.06
CA ALA A 76 14.82 21.75 2.17
C ALA A 76 14.94 21.23 0.72
N LYS A 77 14.62 19.95 0.46
CA LYS A 77 14.53 19.39 -0.91
C LYS A 77 13.09 19.33 -1.44
N ALA A 78 12.10 19.58 -0.62
CA ALA A 78 10.70 19.66 -1.00
C ALA A 78 10.34 21.02 -1.62
N GLU A 79 11.13 22.06 -1.40
CA GLU A 79 11.07 23.34 -2.10
C GLU A 79 11.79 23.28 -3.46
N GLY A 80 11.43 22.28 -4.29
CA GLY A 80 11.60 22.44 -5.72
C GLY A 80 10.85 23.71 -6.12
N LYS A 81 11.54 24.64 -6.77
CA LYS A 81 10.98 25.92 -7.23
C LYS A 81 9.59 25.66 -7.81
N LYS A 82 8.60 26.39 -7.33
CA LYS A 82 7.22 26.31 -7.82
C LYS A 82 7.24 26.42 -9.34
N GLY A 83 7.05 25.26 -10.04
CA GLY A 83 7.09 25.22 -11.52
C GLY A 83 8.17 24.31 -12.11
N GLU A 84 9.08 23.75 -11.34
CA GLU A 84 10.04 22.75 -11.85
C GLU A 84 9.33 21.40 -11.96
N VAL A 85 9.07 20.99 -13.20
CA VAL A 85 8.55 19.63 -13.51
C VAL A 85 9.68 18.66 -13.19
N VAL A 86 9.64 18.06 -12.00
CA VAL A 86 10.55 16.96 -11.66
C VAL A 86 10.22 15.80 -12.59
N ASP A 87 11.21 15.36 -13.36
CA ASP A 87 11.07 14.21 -14.26
C ASP A 87 10.51 13.04 -13.45
N PRO A 88 9.48 12.33 -13.95
CA PRO A 88 8.97 11.12 -13.29
C PRO A 88 10.07 10.09 -12.97
N GLU A 89 11.15 10.04 -13.77
CA GLU A 89 12.30 9.16 -13.56
C GLU A 89 13.18 9.58 -12.36
N ASP A 90 13.15 10.85 -11.97
CA ASP A 90 13.92 11.38 -10.83
C ASP A 90 13.16 11.27 -9.48
N ARG A 91 11.91 10.80 -9.51
CA ARG A 91 11.15 10.61 -8.26
C ARG A 91 11.59 9.31 -7.58
N PRO A 92 11.97 9.36 -6.29
CA PRO A 92 12.28 8.13 -5.56
C PRO A 92 11.05 7.22 -5.54
N MET A 93 11.24 5.93 -5.83
CA MET A 93 10.20 4.92 -5.77
C MET A 93 9.52 4.94 -4.40
N GLN A 94 8.21 4.85 -4.39
CA GLN A 94 7.42 4.76 -3.16
C GLN A 94 7.24 3.30 -2.77
N VAL A 95 7.42 3.00 -1.49
CA VAL A 95 7.18 1.66 -0.93
C VAL A 95 6.10 1.76 0.13
N ASN A 96 4.94 1.23 -0.16
CA ASN A 96 3.85 1.12 0.79
C ASN A 96 4.09 -0.10 1.68
N ILE A 97 4.06 0.12 2.98
CA ILE A 97 4.19 -0.88 4.02
C ILE A 97 2.78 -1.16 4.56
N ALA A 98 2.15 -2.22 4.05
CA ALA A 98 0.80 -2.59 4.44
C ALA A 98 0.85 -3.49 5.68
N VAL A 99 0.56 -2.92 6.85
CA VAL A 99 0.56 -3.58 8.16
C VAL A 99 -0.76 -3.30 8.86
N GLY A 100 -1.39 -4.34 9.43
CA GLY A 100 -2.77 -4.24 9.90
C GLY A 100 -3.72 -3.88 8.75
N TYR A 101 -3.45 -4.41 7.56
CA TYR A 101 -4.18 -4.08 6.36
C TYR A 101 -5.25 -5.14 6.03
N GLY A 102 -6.43 -4.67 5.66
CA GLY A 102 -7.50 -5.49 5.11
C GLY A 102 -8.40 -4.63 4.22
N GLY A 103 -8.62 -5.04 2.97
CA GLY A 103 -9.35 -4.22 1.99
C GLY A 103 -10.80 -3.91 2.38
N ARG A 104 -11.48 -4.83 3.08
CA ARG A 104 -12.83 -4.54 3.62
C ARG A 104 -12.78 -3.47 4.72
N GLN A 105 -11.76 -3.53 5.59
CA GLN A 105 -11.54 -2.54 6.63
C GLN A 105 -11.20 -1.18 6.01
N GLU A 106 -10.32 -1.15 5.03
CA GLU A 106 -9.95 0.07 4.30
C GLU A 106 -11.18 0.76 3.69
N ILE A 107 -12.04 0.01 2.98
CA ILE A 107 -13.26 0.57 2.38
C ILE A 107 -14.19 1.12 3.46
N ALA A 108 -14.36 0.39 4.57
CA ALA A 108 -15.20 0.86 5.68
C ALA A 108 -14.63 2.13 6.34
N ASP A 109 -13.31 2.23 6.47
CA ASP A 109 -12.64 3.40 7.02
C ASP A 109 -12.72 4.59 6.06
N ALA A 110 -12.55 4.36 4.76
CA ALA A 110 -12.70 5.38 3.72
C ALA A 110 -14.12 5.99 3.74
N VAL A 111 -15.15 5.14 3.76
CA VAL A 111 -16.54 5.62 3.84
C VAL A 111 -16.80 6.37 5.16
N ARG A 112 -16.25 5.89 6.27
CA ARG A 112 -16.42 6.56 7.58
C ARG A 112 -15.77 7.95 7.59
N GLU A 113 -14.57 8.08 7.02
CA GLU A 113 -13.86 9.35 6.94
C GLU A 113 -14.58 10.33 6.02
N LEU A 114 -15.00 9.88 4.85
CA LEU A 114 -15.82 10.66 3.93
C LEU A 114 -17.10 11.20 4.61
N LEU A 115 -17.83 10.35 5.32
CA LEU A 115 -19.04 10.76 6.02
C LEU A 115 -18.74 11.81 7.12
N ARG A 116 -17.64 11.67 7.83
CA ARG A 116 -17.20 12.65 8.85
C ARG A 116 -16.85 14.00 8.21
N GLU A 117 -16.12 13.98 7.10
CA GLU A 117 -15.76 15.19 6.36
C GLU A 117 -17.01 15.93 5.86
N ARG A 118 -17.94 15.21 5.22
CA ARG A 118 -19.20 15.78 4.72
C ARG A 118 -20.07 16.30 5.85
N ALA A 119 -20.17 15.59 6.96
CA ALA A 119 -20.91 16.04 8.16
C ALA A 119 -20.28 17.31 8.78
N ALA A 120 -18.96 17.39 8.85
CA ALA A 120 -18.24 18.58 9.31
C ALA A 120 -18.47 19.79 8.40
N ALA A 121 -18.67 19.56 7.09
CA ALA A 121 -19.07 20.58 6.12
C ALA A 121 -20.56 20.95 6.18
N GLY A 122 -21.36 20.30 7.04
CA GLY A 122 -22.78 20.59 7.23
C GLY A 122 -23.73 19.88 6.25
N ALA A 123 -23.24 18.93 5.45
CA ALA A 123 -24.07 18.17 4.53
C ALA A 123 -24.99 17.18 5.26
N SER A 124 -26.22 17.07 4.82
CA SER A 124 -27.17 16.06 5.27
C SER A 124 -26.83 14.69 4.67
N LEU A 125 -27.29 13.61 5.33
CA LEU A 125 -27.09 12.27 4.80
C LEU A 125 -27.74 12.09 3.42
N GLU A 126 -28.85 12.74 3.15
CA GLU A 126 -29.55 12.70 1.87
C GLU A 126 -28.71 13.35 0.75
N GLU A 127 -28.11 14.51 1.02
CA GLU A 127 -27.21 15.18 0.09
C GLU A 127 -25.96 14.33 -0.19
N VAL A 128 -25.37 13.73 0.84
CA VAL A 128 -24.23 12.80 0.66
C VAL A 128 -24.62 11.60 -0.18
N ALA A 129 -25.76 10.96 0.12
CA ALA A 129 -26.23 9.80 -0.63
C ALA A 129 -26.51 10.12 -2.10
N ALA A 130 -27.00 11.34 -2.40
CA ALA A 130 -27.28 11.77 -3.76
C ALA A 130 -26.03 12.13 -4.58
N SER A 131 -24.92 12.49 -3.91
CA SER A 131 -23.67 12.98 -4.56
C SER A 131 -22.50 12.01 -4.48
N LEU A 132 -22.63 10.90 -3.75
CA LEU A 132 -21.55 9.93 -3.53
C LEU A 132 -21.10 9.31 -4.87
N SER A 133 -19.81 9.39 -5.14
CA SER A 133 -19.15 8.79 -6.31
C SER A 133 -18.09 7.75 -5.92
N GLU A 134 -17.58 6.99 -6.90
CA GLU A 134 -16.46 6.08 -6.70
C GLU A 134 -15.17 6.84 -6.37
N GLU A 135 -15.00 8.03 -6.95
CA GLU A 135 -13.87 8.94 -6.71
C GLU A 135 -13.85 9.40 -5.25
N ASP A 136 -15.01 9.73 -4.68
CA ASP A 136 -15.09 10.13 -3.27
C ASP A 136 -14.54 9.02 -2.34
N ILE A 137 -14.81 7.75 -2.65
CA ILE A 137 -14.26 6.63 -1.89
C ILE A 137 -12.76 6.50 -2.14
N THR A 138 -12.34 6.57 -3.40
CA THR A 138 -10.92 6.47 -3.81
C THR A 138 -10.06 7.51 -3.11
N ASP A 139 -10.55 8.75 -2.98
CA ASP A 139 -9.86 9.85 -2.32
C ASP A 139 -9.74 9.71 -0.80
N HIS A 140 -10.43 8.71 -0.21
CA HIS A 140 -10.36 8.41 1.23
C HIS A 140 -9.68 7.06 1.54
N LEU A 141 -9.26 6.31 0.50
CA LEU A 141 -8.50 5.08 0.71
C LEU A 141 -7.10 5.36 1.33
N TYR A 142 -6.52 4.36 1.96
CA TYR A 142 -5.16 4.47 2.50
C TYR A 142 -4.11 4.77 1.41
N THR A 143 -4.40 4.37 0.17
CA THR A 143 -3.56 4.58 -1.01
C THR A 143 -3.89 5.85 -1.79
N LYS A 144 -4.74 6.74 -1.26
CA LYS A 144 -5.15 7.97 -1.95
C LYS A 144 -3.97 8.74 -2.56
N GLY A 145 -4.19 9.23 -3.78
CA GLY A 145 -3.18 9.97 -4.54
C GLY A 145 -2.10 9.10 -5.21
N GLN A 146 -2.22 7.77 -5.14
CA GLN A 146 -1.37 6.84 -5.87
C GLN A 146 -2.16 6.17 -6.99
N PRO A 147 -1.49 5.73 -8.06
CA PRO A 147 -2.14 4.95 -9.12
C PRO A 147 -2.54 3.56 -8.59
N ASP A 148 -3.55 2.99 -9.20
CA ASP A 148 -3.92 1.60 -8.99
C ASP A 148 -2.78 0.67 -9.44
N PRO A 149 -2.61 -0.49 -8.79
CA PRO A 149 -1.54 -1.42 -9.16
C PRO A 149 -1.79 -2.05 -10.53
N ASP A 150 -0.79 -2.03 -11.39
CA ASP A 150 -0.83 -2.75 -12.67
C ASP A 150 -0.71 -4.26 -12.50
N LEU A 151 0.06 -4.70 -11.50
CA LEU A 151 0.38 -6.10 -11.25
C LEU A 151 0.29 -6.43 -9.76
N VAL A 152 -0.46 -7.47 -9.43
CA VAL A 152 -0.47 -8.08 -8.11
C VAL A 152 0.22 -9.43 -8.16
N ILE A 153 1.28 -9.60 -7.37
CA ILE A 153 2.01 -10.88 -7.24
C ILE A 153 1.58 -11.57 -5.95
N ARG A 154 1.02 -12.76 -6.07
CA ARG A 154 0.68 -13.62 -4.95
C ARG A 154 1.63 -14.80 -4.88
N THR A 155 2.36 -14.90 -3.77
CA THR A 155 3.26 -16.02 -3.45
C THR A 155 2.49 -17.15 -2.73
N SER A 156 3.15 -18.26 -2.41
CA SER A 156 2.62 -19.41 -1.66
C SER A 156 1.64 -20.36 -2.39
N GLY A 157 1.52 -20.28 -3.72
CA GLY A 157 0.63 -21.12 -4.51
C GLY A 157 -0.88 -20.83 -4.36
N GLU A 158 -1.22 -19.89 -3.49
CA GLU A 158 -2.59 -19.49 -3.25
C GLU A 158 -3.16 -18.66 -4.39
N GLN A 159 -4.35 -19.01 -4.88
CA GLN A 159 -5.00 -18.33 -6.01
C GLN A 159 -6.18 -17.46 -5.55
N ARG A 160 -5.97 -16.64 -4.56
CA ARG A 160 -6.96 -15.69 -4.03
C ARG A 160 -6.28 -14.42 -3.54
N LEU A 161 -6.98 -13.29 -3.55
CA LEU A 161 -6.45 -12.00 -3.07
C LEU A 161 -6.44 -11.88 -1.54
N SER A 162 -7.25 -12.65 -0.84
CA SER A 162 -7.43 -12.60 0.62
C SER A 162 -7.70 -11.19 1.17
N GLY A 163 -8.30 -10.32 0.36
CA GLY A 163 -8.62 -8.94 0.74
C GLY A 163 -7.54 -7.91 0.46
N PHE A 164 -6.46 -8.27 -0.24
CA PHE A 164 -5.41 -7.31 -0.59
C PHE A 164 -5.85 -6.37 -1.70
N LEU A 165 -5.79 -5.06 -1.44
CA LEU A 165 -6.09 -3.97 -2.37
C LEU A 165 -7.40 -4.20 -3.17
N LEU A 166 -8.50 -4.56 -2.48
CA LEU A 166 -9.75 -4.97 -3.13
C LEU A 166 -10.31 -3.92 -4.09
N TRP A 167 -10.28 -2.65 -3.69
CA TRP A 167 -10.77 -1.54 -4.51
C TRP A 167 -9.83 -1.24 -5.67
N GLN A 168 -8.55 -1.15 -5.37
CA GLN A 168 -7.54 -0.69 -6.31
C GLN A 168 -7.16 -1.75 -7.35
N SER A 169 -7.40 -3.04 -7.09
CA SER A 169 -6.95 -4.13 -7.96
C SER A 169 -7.96 -4.59 -9.00
N VAL A 170 -9.05 -3.83 -9.20
CA VAL A 170 -10.13 -4.17 -10.15
C VAL A 170 -9.62 -4.39 -11.58
N HIS A 171 -8.61 -3.63 -11.99
CA HIS A 171 -8.01 -3.71 -13.33
C HIS A 171 -6.59 -4.26 -13.32
N SER A 172 -6.11 -4.77 -12.18
CA SER A 172 -4.79 -5.33 -12.06
C SER A 172 -4.66 -6.67 -12.77
N GLU A 173 -3.49 -6.93 -13.32
CA GLU A 173 -3.08 -8.28 -13.71
C GLU A 173 -2.60 -9.06 -12.49
N TYR A 174 -2.86 -10.37 -12.46
CA TYR A 174 -2.46 -11.23 -11.34
C TYR A 174 -1.40 -12.22 -11.79
N TYR A 175 -0.36 -12.36 -10.96
CA TYR A 175 0.65 -13.39 -11.09
C TYR A 175 0.70 -14.24 -9.82
N PHE A 176 0.38 -15.52 -9.94
CA PHE A 176 0.43 -16.48 -8.84
C PHE A 176 1.68 -17.34 -8.97
N CYS A 177 2.45 -17.47 -7.90
CA CYS A 177 3.62 -18.34 -7.87
C CYS A 177 3.68 -19.19 -6.59
N GLU A 178 4.24 -20.37 -6.72
CA GLU A 178 4.31 -21.38 -5.64
C GLU A 178 5.36 -21.06 -4.58
N VAL A 179 6.26 -20.12 -4.87
CA VAL A 179 7.35 -19.75 -3.96
C VAL A 179 6.78 -19.07 -2.72
N ASN A 180 7.15 -19.53 -1.54
CA ASN A 180 6.82 -18.85 -0.30
C ASN A 180 7.60 -17.54 -0.17
N TRP A 181 7.00 -16.52 0.49
CA TRP A 181 7.57 -15.18 0.60
C TRP A 181 9.04 -15.15 1.06
N PRO A 182 9.47 -15.91 2.09
CA PRO A 182 10.89 -15.89 2.51
C PRO A 182 11.86 -16.42 1.46
N ALA A 183 11.39 -17.23 0.51
CA ALA A 183 12.20 -17.78 -0.58
C ALA A 183 12.04 -17.03 -1.92
N PHE A 184 11.22 -15.96 -1.97
CA PHE A 184 10.98 -15.16 -3.15
C PHE A 184 12.23 -14.34 -3.51
N ARG A 185 12.77 -14.56 -4.70
CA ARG A 185 14.04 -14.00 -5.15
C ARG A 185 13.85 -13.08 -6.36
N ARG A 186 14.90 -12.34 -6.68
CA ARG A 186 14.94 -11.48 -7.87
C ARG A 186 14.51 -12.19 -9.14
N VAL A 187 14.88 -13.46 -9.34
CA VAL A 187 14.49 -14.24 -10.51
C VAL A 187 13.00 -14.48 -10.59
N ASP A 188 12.34 -14.67 -9.44
CA ASP A 188 10.91 -14.92 -9.38
C ASP A 188 10.13 -13.63 -9.69
N PHE A 189 10.61 -12.50 -9.18
CA PHE A 189 10.08 -11.17 -9.53
C PHE A 189 10.25 -10.87 -11.04
N LEU A 190 11.43 -11.14 -11.61
CA LEU A 190 11.65 -10.92 -13.05
C LEU A 190 10.79 -11.84 -13.93
N ARG A 191 10.46 -13.05 -13.47
CA ARG A 191 9.50 -13.93 -14.16
C ARG A 191 8.10 -13.34 -14.14
N ALA A 192 7.65 -12.78 -13.01
CA ALA A 192 6.36 -12.09 -12.90
C ALA A 192 6.30 -10.89 -13.86
N LEU A 193 7.34 -10.07 -13.92
CA LEU A 193 7.41 -8.93 -14.83
C LEU A 193 7.44 -9.36 -16.31
N ARG A 194 8.15 -10.43 -16.63
CA ARG A 194 8.17 -10.98 -18.00
C ARG A 194 6.80 -11.50 -18.42
N ASP A 195 6.11 -12.21 -17.53
CA ASP A 195 4.76 -12.69 -17.76
C ASP A 195 3.79 -11.52 -17.97
N PHE A 196 3.85 -10.52 -17.11
CA PHE A 196 3.08 -9.29 -17.23
C PHE A 196 3.32 -8.58 -18.57
N ALA A 197 4.58 -8.41 -18.96
CA ALA A 197 4.95 -7.75 -20.22
C ALA A 197 4.49 -8.51 -21.47
N SER A 198 4.23 -9.82 -21.37
CA SER A 198 3.75 -10.65 -22.48
C SER A 198 2.22 -10.62 -22.67
N ARG A 199 1.49 -10.02 -21.72
CA ARG A 199 0.03 -9.97 -21.76
C ARG A 199 -0.48 -8.78 -22.55
N GLU A 200 -1.51 -9.00 -23.37
CA GLU A 200 -2.25 -7.91 -24.00
C GLU A 200 -3.27 -7.31 -23.01
N ARG A 201 -3.02 -6.10 -22.56
CA ARG A 201 -3.96 -5.37 -21.67
C ARG A 201 -5.12 -4.81 -22.50
N ARG A 202 -6.23 -5.53 -22.54
CA ARG A 202 -7.47 -5.09 -23.18
C ARG A 202 -8.38 -4.47 -22.13
N LEU A 203 -8.18 -3.23 -21.77
CA LEU A 203 -8.97 -2.50 -20.78
C LEU A 203 -10.44 -2.27 -21.21
N GLY A 204 -11.14 -3.36 -21.60
CA GLY A 204 -12.55 -3.27 -22.00
C GLY A 204 -12.82 -2.57 -23.37
N ARG A 205 -11.78 -2.41 -24.20
CA ARG A 205 -11.88 -1.84 -25.55
C ARG A 205 -11.79 -2.92 -26.61
#